data_179ba5daff8ba4f5d4a30ee2e4edcace
#
_entry.id   179ba5daff8ba4f5d4a30ee2e4edcace
#
_cell.length_a   1.000
_cell.length_b   1.000
_cell.length_c   1.000
_cell.angle_alpha   90.00
_cell.angle_beta   90.00
_cell.angle_gamma   90.00
#
_symmetry.space_group_name_H-M   'P 1'
#
loop_
_entity.id
_entity.type
_entity.pdbx_description
1 polymer ?
#
loop_
_entity_poly.entity_id
_entity_poly.type
_entity_poly.pdbx_seq_one_letter_code
_entity_poly.pdbx_strand_id
1 'polypeptide(L)'
;MFVLDGFCGLMPRALTLHLLHPFASLIGAVTLGLMYMAIAEAPVRYLAINLGALVVGLILTALLGRTVFARRKWASGSIAVMALALLATALLGNDVDGVARWVRLGGLPVQPSLILLPAMLVAFARCSDRLATAGMIAAATALAIQPDRGMAGMLAAGLAVLAIMRTDWHVTTSLGAAIAGFALTIARADTLSTTPYVDQILYSSFNVHLAAGAAVLCGSVLLIVPAIIGLWLDPANRRIYVVFGTVWVVTIVAAALGNYPTPIVGYGGSAIIGYALSMLVLPTRAGANARDRTGACDEADSPRLDRHLCVSLA
;
A
#
# COMPACT_ATOMS: atom_id res chain seq x y z
N MET A 1 -11.04 31.94 30.39
CA MET A 1 -12.07 31.09 29.81
C MET A 1 -12.49 31.67 28.45
N PHE A 2 -11.53 31.98 27.54
CA PHE A 2 -11.77 32.63 26.22
C PHE A 2 -10.82 32.16 25.12
N VAL A 3 -10.35 30.92 25.17
CA VAL A 3 -9.38 30.38 24.14
C VAL A 3 -9.93 29.15 23.42
N LEU A 4 -11.12 28.63 23.76
CA LEU A 4 -11.64 27.36 23.17
C LEU A 4 -12.67 27.55 22.04
N ASP A 5 -13.18 28.77 21.80
CA ASP A 5 -14.19 29.00 20.75
C ASP A 5 -13.60 29.19 19.32
N GLY A 6 -12.29 29.38 19.19
CA GLY A 6 -11.62 29.52 17.88
C GLY A 6 -11.43 28.22 17.09
N PHE A 7 -11.56 27.04 17.71
CA PHE A 7 -11.28 25.76 17.09
C PHE A 7 -12.46 25.10 16.34
N CYS A 8 -13.68 25.54 16.61
CA CYS A 8 -14.89 24.93 16.03
C CYS A 8 -15.13 25.30 14.55
N GLY A 9 -14.61 26.45 14.09
CA GLY A 9 -14.74 26.90 12.69
C GLY A 9 -13.77 26.27 11.69
N LEU A 10 -12.72 25.59 12.15
CA LEU A 10 -11.69 24.95 11.30
C LEU A 10 -12.01 23.49 10.96
N MET A 11 -12.99 22.86 11.63
CA MET A 11 -13.34 21.45 11.45
C MET A 11 -13.85 21.05 10.06
N PRO A 12 -14.70 21.82 9.34
CA PRO A 12 -15.14 21.39 8.00
C PRO A 12 -14.04 21.48 6.95
N ARG A 13 -13.09 22.40 7.08
CA ARG A 13 -11.91 22.49 6.18
C ARG A 13 -10.90 21.36 6.43
N ALA A 14 -10.70 20.94 7.67
CA ALA A 14 -9.86 19.79 8.00
C ALA A 14 -10.40 18.49 7.39
N LEU A 15 -11.73 18.31 7.32
CA LEU A 15 -12.36 17.11 6.77
C LEU A 15 -12.15 16.97 5.24
N THR A 16 -12.24 18.09 4.52
CA THR A 16 -11.96 18.13 3.05
C THR A 16 -10.47 17.96 2.75
N LEU A 17 -9.60 18.54 3.55
CA LEU A 17 -8.15 18.34 3.43
C LEU A 17 -7.78 16.85 3.59
N HIS A 18 -8.42 16.10 4.47
CA HIS A 18 -8.12 14.69 4.73
C HIS A 18 -8.38 13.74 3.57
N LEU A 19 -9.39 14.00 2.76
CA LEU A 19 -9.68 13.19 1.58
C LEU A 19 -8.76 13.53 0.41
N LEU A 20 -8.21 14.76 0.38
CA LEU A 20 -7.31 15.24 -0.67
C LEU A 20 -5.83 14.87 -0.40
N HIS A 21 -5.41 14.68 0.86
CA HIS A 21 -4.02 14.40 1.22
C HIS A 21 -3.38 13.19 0.54
N PRO A 22 -4.02 11.99 0.49
CA PRO A 22 -3.41 10.84 -0.16
C PRO A 22 -3.18 11.06 -1.65
N PHE A 23 -4.16 11.66 -2.34
CA PHE A 23 -4.05 11.95 -3.77
C PHE A 23 -3.05 13.08 -4.05
N ALA A 24 -2.99 14.10 -3.20
CA ALA A 24 -2.00 15.17 -3.30
C ALA A 24 -0.57 14.60 -3.16
N SER A 25 -0.35 13.65 -2.26
CA SER A 25 0.95 12.97 -2.12
C SER A 25 1.32 12.17 -3.38
N LEU A 26 0.38 11.43 -3.95
CA LEU A 26 0.61 10.70 -5.20
C LEU A 26 0.93 11.66 -6.37
N ILE A 27 0.09 12.67 -6.58
CA ILE A 27 0.27 13.65 -7.67
C ILE A 27 1.60 14.40 -7.47
N GLY A 28 1.89 14.82 -6.25
CA GLY A 28 3.16 15.49 -5.93
C GLY A 28 4.38 14.61 -6.20
N ALA A 29 4.36 13.34 -5.75
CA ALA A 29 5.45 12.40 -5.99
C ALA A 29 5.66 12.13 -7.49
N VAL A 30 4.57 11.91 -8.25
CA VAL A 30 4.67 11.73 -9.71
C VAL A 30 5.20 13.00 -10.39
N THR A 31 4.73 14.19 -9.99
CA THR A 31 5.21 15.47 -10.54
C THR A 31 6.71 15.66 -10.30
N LEU A 32 7.19 15.36 -9.09
CA LEU A 32 8.61 15.42 -8.76
C LEU A 32 9.43 14.37 -9.54
N GLY A 33 8.87 13.18 -9.75
CA GLY A 33 9.47 12.16 -10.61
C GLY A 33 9.55 12.60 -12.08
N LEU A 34 8.51 13.24 -12.61
CA LEU A 34 8.53 13.81 -13.96
C LEU A 34 9.56 14.94 -14.08
N MET A 35 9.69 15.78 -13.04
CA MET A 35 10.72 16.83 -12.96
C MET A 35 12.13 16.23 -13.01
N TYR A 36 12.40 15.19 -12.19
CA TYR A 36 13.67 14.46 -12.24
C TYR A 36 13.96 13.93 -13.64
N MET A 37 13.01 13.22 -14.26
CA MET A 37 13.20 12.62 -15.58
C MET A 37 13.40 13.68 -16.67
N ALA A 38 12.74 14.85 -16.56
CA ALA A 38 12.93 15.96 -17.49
C ALA A 38 14.33 16.58 -17.36
N ILE A 39 14.83 16.78 -16.14
CA ILE A 39 16.20 17.30 -15.89
C ILE A 39 17.27 16.29 -16.33
N ALA A 40 16.98 14.98 -16.18
CA ALA A 40 17.86 13.90 -16.58
C ALA A 40 17.76 13.54 -18.08
N GLU A 41 17.03 14.35 -18.86
CA GLU A 41 16.84 14.15 -20.31
C GLU A 41 16.31 12.75 -20.68
N ALA A 42 15.46 12.19 -19.84
CA ALA A 42 14.86 10.88 -20.07
C ALA A 42 13.96 10.92 -21.33
N PRO A 43 13.85 9.78 -22.05
CA PRO A 43 12.97 9.70 -23.21
C PRO A 43 11.54 10.16 -22.89
N VAL A 44 10.96 11.02 -23.71
CA VAL A 44 9.60 11.60 -23.50
C VAL A 44 8.54 10.50 -23.28
N ARG A 45 8.72 9.33 -23.91
CA ARG A 45 7.83 8.18 -23.69
C ARG A 45 7.76 7.73 -22.21
N TYR A 46 8.83 7.89 -21.42
CA TYR A 46 8.84 7.52 -20.02
C TYR A 46 7.99 8.46 -19.17
N LEU A 47 8.08 9.75 -19.48
CA LEU A 47 7.23 10.77 -18.85
C LEU A 47 5.75 10.52 -19.19
N ALA A 48 5.46 10.24 -20.48
CA ALA A 48 4.10 9.94 -20.94
C ALA A 48 3.52 8.69 -20.29
N ILE A 49 4.33 7.62 -20.10
CA ILE A 49 3.90 6.39 -19.42
C ILE A 49 3.60 6.64 -17.94
N ASN A 50 4.43 7.39 -17.22
CA ASN A 50 4.17 7.72 -15.82
C ASN A 50 2.92 8.59 -15.65
N LEU A 51 2.72 9.58 -16.55
CA LEU A 51 1.52 10.40 -16.55
C LEU A 51 0.27 9.57 -16.88
N GLY A 52 0.35 8.69 -17.88
CA GLY A 52 -0.70 7.73 -18.21
C GLY A 52 -1.04 6.78 -17.05
N ALA A 53 -0.02 6.28 -16.35
CA ALA A 53 -0.21 5.44 -15.17
C ALA A 53 -0.89 6.20 -14.02
N LEU A 54 -0.57 7.48 -13.82
CA LEU A 54 -1.27 8.34 -12.86
C LEU A 54 -2.75 8.46 -13.22
N VAL A 55 -3.06 8.77 -14.47
CA VAL A 55 -4.46 8.89 -14.95
C VAL A 55 -5.20 7.57 -14.78
N VAL A 56 -4.61 6.45 -15.19
CA VAL A 56 -5.20 5.11 -15.00
C VAL A 56 -5.40 4.80 -13.51
N GLY A 57 -4.41 5.07 -12.66
CA GLY A 57 -4.51 4.89 -11.22
C GLY A 57 -5.66 5.70 -10.60
N LEU A 58 -5.80 6.96 -10.99
CA LEU A 58 -6.89 7.83 -10.52
C LEU A 58 -8.27 7.36 -11.03
N ILE A 59 -8.38 6.93 -12.28
CA ILE A 59 -9.62 6.36 -12.84
C ILE A 59 -9.99 5.08 -12.09
N LEU A 60 -9.06 4.15 -11.90
CA LEU A 60 -9.29 2.92 -11.15
C LEU A 60 -9.74 3.23 -9.72
N THR A 61 -9.12 4.21 -9.09
CA THR A 61 -9.51 4.67 -7.75
C THR A 61 -10.93 5.22 -7.73
N ALA A 62 -11.31 6.02 -8.72
CA ALA A 62 -12.66 6.58 -8.82
C ALA A 62 -13.72 5.48 -9.08
N LEU A 63 -13.41 4.50 -9.92
CA LEU A 63 -14.33 3.42 -10.29
C LEU A 63 -14.47 2.37 -9.16
N LEU A 64 -13.37 1.97 -8.55
CA LEU A 64 -13.34 0.89 -7.54
C LEU A 64 -13.60 1.42 -6.12
N GLY A 65 -13.31 2.69 -5.85
CA GLY A 65 -13.22 3.27 -4.52
C GLY A 65 -14.48 3.21 -3.66
N ARG A 66 -15.64 3.00 -4.25
CA ARG A 66 -16.92 2.98 -3.51
C ARG A 66 -17.51 1.59 -3.33
N THR A 67 -17.04 0.57 -4.01
CA THR A 67 -17.75 -0.70 -4.10
C THR A 67 -16.97 -1.91 -3.58
N VAL A 68 -15.70 -2.08 -3.94
CA VAL A 68 -14.99 -3.36 -3.76
C VAL A 68 -14.34 -3.48 -2.37
N PHE A 69 -13.62 -2.46 -1.92
CA PHE A 69 -12.84 -2.53 -0.67
C PHE A 69 -13.59 -2.03 0.57
N ALA A 70 -14.72 -1.33 0.39
CA ALA A 70 -15.52 -0.81 1.51
C ALA A 70 -16.25 -1.91 2.30
N ARG A 71 -16.60 -3.03 1.66
CA ARG A 71 -17.30 -4.14 2.31
C ARG A 71 -16.32 -5.24 2.72
N ARG A 72 -16.27 -5.55 4.01
CA ARG A 72 -15.43 -6.61 4.58
C ARG A 72 -15.58 -7.97 3.86
N LYS A 73 -16.78 -8.29 3.36
CA LYS A 73 -17.07 -9.53 2.62
C LYS A 73 -16.29 -9.64 1.29
N TRP A 74 -15.95 -8.52 0.66
CA TRP A 74 -15.23 -8.51 -0.63
C TRP A 74 -13.72 -8.43 -0.46
N ALA A 75 -13.23 -8.00 0.71
CA ALA A 75 -11.79 -7.83 0.96
C ALA A 75 -11.02 -9.14 0.82
N SER A 76 -11.51 -10.24 1.42
CA SER A 76 -10.85 -11.56 1.34
C SER A 76 -10.89 -12.13 -0.07
N GLY A 77 -12.03 -11.99 -0.75
CA GLY A 77 -12.17 -12.40 -2.15
C GLY A 77 -11.23 -11.62 -3.07
N SER A 78 -11.08 -10.31 -2.88
CA SER A 78 -10.14 -9.49 -3.66
C SER A 78 -8.68 -9.89 -3.42
N ILE A 79 -8.29 -10.21 -2.18
CA ILE A 79 -6.96 -10.75 -1.88
C ILE A 79 -6.72 -12.07 -2.62
N ALA A 80 -7.71 -12.99 -2.61
CA ALA A 80 -7.59 -14.26 -3.31
C ALA A 80 -7.45 -14.07 -4.84
N VAL A 81 -8.23 -13.19 -5.45
CA VAL A 81 -8.13 -12.87 -6.88
C VAL A 81 -6.77 -12.25 -7.22
N MET A 82 -6.30 -11.31 -6.42
CA MET A 82 -4.99 -10.69 -6.61
C MET A 82 -3.85 -11.73 -6.45
N ALA A 83 -3.96 -12.65 -5.50
CA ALA A 83 -3.01 -13.74 -5.32
C ALA A 83 -2.98 -14.70 -6.51
N LEU A 84 -4.14 -15.04 -7.07
CA LEU A 84 -4.22 -15.84 -8.29
C LEU A 84 -3.59 -15.13 -9.49
N ALA A 85 -3.76 -13.81 -9.61
CA ALA A 85 -3.11 -13.02 -10.65
C ALA A 85 -1.57 -13.03 -10.48
N LEU A 86 -1.06 -12.97 -9.24
CA LEU A 86 0.38 -13.11 -8.98
C LEU A 86 0.91 -14.52 -9.33
N LEU A 87 0.16 -15.57 -8.99
CA LEU A 87 0.50 -16.95 -9.39
C LEU A 87 0.47 -17.13 -10.90
N ALA A 88 -0.54 -16.58 -11.56
CA ALA A 88 -0.61 -16.59 -13.03
C ALA A 88 0.60 -15.88 -13.65
N THR A 89 1.04 -14.74 -13.09
CA THR A 89 2.27 -14.06 -13.52
C THR A 89 3.50 -14.93 -13.31
N ALA A 90 3.60 -15.64 -12.18
CA ALA A 90 4.73 -16.51 -11.88
C ALA A 90 4.83 -17.69 -12.86
N LEU A 91 3.69 -18.19 -13.34
CA LEU A 91 3.64 -19.38 -14.22
C LEU A 91 3.62 -19.03 -15.71
N LEU A 92 3.06 -17.87 -16.08
CA LEU A 92 2.78 -17.48 -17.47
C LEU A 92 3.50 -16.17 -17.88
N GLY A 93 4.19 -15.54 -16.95
CA GLY A 93 4.89 -14.26 -17.19
C GLY A 93 6.03 -14.39 -18.19
N ASN A 94 6.47 -13.26 -18.72
CA ASN A 94 7.63 -13.20 -19.59
C ASN A 94 8.89 -13.48 -18.76
N ASP A 95 9.63 -14.51 -19.15
CA ASP A 95 10.94 -14.80 -18.61
C ASP A 95 11.96 -13.77 -19.16
N VAL A 96 12.61 -13.05 -18.27
CA VAL A 96 13.74 -12.17 -18.56
C VAL A 96 14.87 -12.59 -17.63
N ASP A 97 15.91 -13.20 -18.16
CA ASP A 97 17.07 -13.68 -17.42
C ASP A 97 16.71 -14.66 -16.27
N GLY A 98 15.72 -15.55 -16.48
CA GLY A 98 15.26 -16.53 -15.50
C GLY A 98 14.25 -15.95 -14.49
N VAL A 99 13.69 -14.77 -14.74
CA VAL A 99 12.80 -14.05 -13.82
C VAL A 99 11.47 -13.67 -14.49
N ALA A 100 10.37 -14.29 -14.07
CA ALA A 100 9.03 -14.03 -14.60
C ALA A 100 8.27 -13.00 -13.76
N ARG A 101 8.80 -11.77 -13.62
CA ARG A 101 8.20 -10.68 -12.83
C ARG A 101 7.27 -9.78 -13.64
N TRP A 102 7.42 -9.77 -14.96
CA TRP A 102 6.76 -8.83 -15.85
C TRP A 102 5.78 -9.50 -16.79
N VAL A 103 4.68 -8.78 -17.06
CA VAL A 103 3.75 -9.11 -18.14
C VAL A 103 3.80 -7.97 -19.16
N ARG A 104 3.88 -8.30 -20.44
CA ARG A 104 3.84 -7.30 -21.51
C ARG A 104 2.39 -7.00 -21.89
N LEU A 105 1.94 -5.79 -21.59
CA LEU A 105 0.62 -5.30 -22.01
C LEU A 105 0.82 -4.21 -23.07
N GLY A 106 0.45 -4.48 -24.32
CA GLY A 106 0.65 -3.53 -25.42
C GLY A 106 2.10 -3.08 -25.62
N GLY A 107 3.09 -3.97 -25.35
CA GLY A 107 4.52 -3.66 -25.42
C GLY A 107 5.10 -2.98 -24.17
N LEU A 108 4.29 -2.61 -23.17
CA LEU A 108 4.72 -2.04 -21.90
C LEU A 108 5.01 -3.15 -20.88
N PRO A 109 6.19 -3.16 -20.23
CA PRO A 109 6.45 -4.07 -19.13
C PRO A 109 5.67 -3.60 -17.89
N VAL A 110 4.77 -4.45 -17.41
CA VAL A 110 3.97 -4.22 -16.20
C VAL A 110 4.40 -5.25 -15.17
N GLN A 111 4.67 -4.82 -13.93
CA GLN A 111 5.00 -5.69 -12.80
C GLN A 111 3.77 -5.85 -11.90
N PRO A 112 3.03 -6.97 -12.00
CA PRO A 112 1.81 -7.17 -11.21
C PRO A 112 2.04 -7.19 -9.70
N SER A 113 3.19 -7.70 -9.22
CA SER A 113 3.53 -7.70 -7.80
C SER A 113 3.57 -6.29 -7.22
N LEU A 114 4.14 -5.33 -7.93
CA LEU A 114 4.23 -3.93 -7.50
C LEU A 114 2.87 -3.20 -7.54
N ILE A 115 1.92 -3.68 -8.36
CA ILE A 115 0.56 -3.15 -8.43
C ILE A 115 -0.32 -3.73 -7.32
N LEU A 116 -0.29 -5.04 -7.12
CA LEU A 116 -1.30 -5.76 -6.33
C LEU A 116 -0.89 -5.92 -4.86
N LEU A 117 0.38 -6.21 -4.60
CA LEU A 117 0.84 -6.58 -3.26
C LEU A 117 0.67 -5.45 -2.21
N PRO A 118 0.90 -4.16 -2.53
CA PRO A 118 0.61 -3.06 -1.60
C PRO A 118 -0.84 -3.05 -1.14
N ALA A 119 -1.78 -3.15 -2.08
CA ALA A 119 -3.20 -3.19 -1.77
C ALA A 119 -3.60 -4.45 -0.99
N MET A 120 -3.02 -5.61 -1.32
CA MET A 120 -3.26 -6.88 -0.62
C MET A 120 -2.85 -6.80 0.85
N LEU A 121 -1.65 -6.28 1.16
CA LEU A 121 -1.15 -6.13 2.53
C LEU A 121 -2.04 -5.19 3.36
N VAL A 122 -2.41 -4.04 2.80
CA VAL A 122 -3.29 -3.09 3.48
C VAL A 122 -4.70 -3.68 3.67
N ALA A 123 -5.22 -4.44 2.70
CA ALA A 123 -6.49 -5.14 2.82
C ALA A 123 -6.44 -6.25 3.88
N PHE A 124 -5.34 -7.00 3.96
CA PHE A 124 -5.13 -8.03 4.97
C PHE A 124 -5.05 -7.44 6.39
N ALA A 125 -4.43 -6.27 6.55
CA ALA A 125 -4.43 -5.55 7.83
C ALA A 125 -5.85 -5.16 8.30
N ARG A 126 -6.81 -5.00 7.37
CA ARG A 126 -8.23 -4.73 7.68
C ARG A 126 -9.03 -5.99 7.96
N CYS A 127 -8.80 -7.04 7.19
CA CYS A 127 -9.56 -8.28 7.24
C CYS A 127 -8.64 -9.47 7.03
N SER A 128 -8.31 -10.16 8.13
CA SER A 128 -7.57 -11.43 8.11
C SER A 128 -8.54 -12.56 8.46
N ASP A 129 -8.84 -13.41 7.49
CA ASP A 129 -9.61 -14.64 7.63
C ASP A 129 -8.93 -15.77 6.86
N ARG A 130 -9.52 -16.96 6.84
CA ARG A 130 -8.94 -18.15 6.19
C ARG A 130 -8.65 -17.94 4.70
N LEU A 131 -9.58 -17.30 3.97
CA LEU A 131 -9.42 -17.05 2.53
C LEU A 131 -8.33 -16.03 2.27
N ALA A 132 -8.29 -14.93 3.04
CA ALA A 132 -7.24 -13.92 2.95
C ALA A 132 -5.87 -14.52 3.31
N THR A 133 -5.79 -15.38 4.33
CA THR A 133 -4.56 -16.10 4.72
C THR A 133 -4.06 -16.99 3.58
N ALA A 134 -4.95 -17.79 2.98
CA ALA A 134 -4.60 -18.60 1.82
C ALA A 134 -4.09 -17.74 0.66
N GLY A 135 -4.71 -16.57 0.41
CA GLY A 135 -4.26 -15.61 -0.58
C GLY A 135 -2.85 -15.06 -0.28
N MET A 136 -2.55 -14.72 0.99
CA MET A 136 -1.22 -14.25 1.36
C MET A 136 -0.15 -15.32 1.22
N ILE A 137 -0.46 -16.59 1.56
CA ILE A 137 0.43 -17.72 1.33
C ILE A 137 0.67 -17.94 -0.17
N ALA A 138 -0.39 -17.89 -0.98
CA ALA A 138 -0.28 -18.00 -2.43
C ALA A 138 0.57 -16.87 -3.04
N ALA A 139 0.44 -15.63 -2.53
CA ALA A 139 1.28 -14.51 -2.94
C ALA A 139 2.75 -14.75 -2.56
N ALA A 140 3.04 -15.22 -1.35
CA ALA A 140 4.40 -15.58 -0.93
C ALA A 140 5.02 -16.66 -1.83
N THR A 141 4.23 -17.68 -2.19
CA THR A 141 4.63 -18.73 -3.12
C THR A 141 4.90 -18.18 -4.53
N ALA A 142 4.02 -17.30 -5.04
CA ALA A 142 4.23 -16.66 -6.34
C ALA A 142 5.54 -15.86 -6.39
N LEU A 143 5.82 -15.07 -5.34
CA LEU A 143 7.05 -14.27 -5.25
C LEU A 143 8.31 -15.15 -5.14
N ALA A 144 8.22 -16.29 -4.47
CA ALA A 144 9.31 -17.26 -4.39
C ALA A 144 9.61 -17.92 -5.77
N ILE A 145 8.56 -18.20 -6.56
CA ILE A 145 8.69 -18.73 -7.92
C ILE A 145 9.29 -17.67 -8.85
N GLN A 146 8.85 -16.41 -8.74
CA GLN A 146 9.32 -15.27 -9.56
C GLN A 146 10.73 -14.77 -9.22
N PRO A 147 11.46 -15.28 -8.28
CA PRO A 147 12.51 -14.78 -7.38
C PRO A 147 12.52 -13.26 -7.19
N ASP A 148 11.36 -12.70 -6.81
CA ASP A 148 11.19 -11.26 -6.57
C ASP A 148 11.53 -10.89 -5.13
N ARG A 149 12.83 -10.69 -4.82
CA ARG A 149 13.33 -10.38 -3.47
C ARG A 149 12.72 -9.11 -2.91
N GLY A 150 12.61 -8.05 -3.71
CA GLY A 150 12.09 -6.77 -3.26
C GLY A 150 10.67 -6.89 -2.76
N MET A 151 9.82 -7.53 -3.54
CA MET A 151 8.41 -7.72 -3.18
C MET A 151 8.21 -8.79 -2.10
N ALA A 152 9.02 -9.85 -2.07
CA ALA A 152 8.99 -10.84 -0.99
C ALA A 152 9.45 -10.22 0.35
N GLY A 153 10.49 -9.37 0.33
CA GLY A 153 10.92 -8.60 1.50
C GLY A 153 9.85 -7.62 1.99
N MET A 154 9.16 -6.93 1.07
CA MET A 154 8.04 -6.05 1.40
C MET A 154 6.88 -6.83 2.04
N LEU A 155 6.54 -8.01 1.51
CA LEU A 155 5.50 -8.89 2.07
C LEU A 155 5.86 -9.32 3.48
N ALA A 156 7.08 -9.82 3.69
CA ALA A 156 7.56 -10.27 4.99
C ALA A 156 7.59 -9.13 6.02
N ALA A 157 8.12 -7.95 5.65
CA ALA A 157 8.18 -6.79 6.54
C ALA A 157 6.79 -6.25 6.91
N GLY A 158 5.87 -6.15 5.95
CA GLY A 158 4.49 -5.72 6.20
C GLY A 158 3.74 -6.66 7.15
N LEU A 159 3.90 -7.98 6.96
CA LEU A 159 3.32 -8.99 7.85
C LEU A 159 4.02 -9.04 9.22
N ALA A 160 5.33 -8.81 9.29
CA ALA A 160 6.06 -8.74 10.56
C ALA A 160 5.56 -7.58 11.42
N VAL A 161 5.42 -6.39 10.83
CA VAL A 161 4.86 -5.22 11.53
C VAL A 161 3.42 -5.48 11.97
N LEU A 162 2.62 -6.12 11.12
CA LEU A 162 1.25 -6.49 11.49
C LEU A 162 1.23 -7.51 12.64
N ALA A 163 2.15 -8.48 12.67
CA ALA A 163 2.28 -9.47 13.74
C ALA A 163 2.67 -8.84 15.09
N ILE A 164 3.52 -7.81 15.06
CA ILE A 164 3.87 -7.04 16.27
C ILE A 164 2.63 -6.30 16.82
N MET A 165 1.79 -5.77 15.94
CA MET A 165 0.60 -5.01 16.34
C MET A 165 -0.61 -5.89 16.67
N ARG A 166 -0.68 -7.07 16.08
CA ARG A 166 -1.77 -8.02 16.23
C ARG A 166 -1.28 -9.44 16.00
N THR A 167 -1.08 -10.18 17.08
CA THR A 167 -0.67 -11.58 17.01
C THR A 167 -1.92 -12.47 16.93
N ASP A 168 -2.22 -12.99 15.76
CA ASP A 168 -3.21 -14.05 15.55
C ASP A 168 -2.67 -15.09 14.56
N TRP A 169 -3.29 -16.27 14.52
CA TRP A 169 -2.79 -17.37 13.70
C TRP A 169 -2.81 -17.05 12.19
N HIS A 170 -3.73 -16.20 11.72
CA HIS A 170 -3.79 -15.77 10.32
C HIS A 170 -2.55 -14.98 9.94
N VAL A 171 -2.16 -14.05 10.80
CA VAL A 171 -0.99 -13.20 10.57
C VAL A 171 0.30 -14.00 10.73
N THR A 172 0.40 -14.84 11.77
CA THR A 172 1.61 -15.63 12.02
C THR A 172 1.89 -16.69 10.96
N THR A 173 0.85 -17.38 10.46
CA THR A 173 1.02 -18.34 9.36
C THR A 173 1.37 -17.65 8.04
N SER A 174 0.73 -16.51 7.72
CA SER A 174 1.08 -15.71 6.56
C SER A 174 2.52 -15.18 6.63
N LEU A 175 2.96 -14.73 7.81
CA LEU A 175 4.33 -14.27 8.04
C LEU A 175 5.33 -15.41 7.88
N GLY A 176 5.06 -16.60 8.43
CA GLY A 176 5.90 -17.77 8.25
C GLY A 176 6.10 -18.13 6.78
N ALA A 177 5.03 -18.14 6.00
CA ALA A 177 5.09 -18.36 4.56
C ALA A 177 5.88 -17.25 3.82
N ALA A 178 5.70 -15.99 4.21
CA ALA A 178 6.41 -14.86 3.61
C ALA A 178 7.91 -14.90 3.93
N ILE A 179 8.30 -15.24 5.16
CA ILE A 179 9.72 -15.41 5.55
C ILE A 179 10.35 -16.57 4.77
N ALA A 180 9.67 -17.71 4.66
CA ALA A 180 10.15 -18.86 3.90
C ALA A 180 10.30 -18.50 2.40
N GLY A 181 9.29 -17.84 1.81
CA GLY A 181 9.35 -17.34 0.44
C GLY A 181 10.49 -16.36 0.22
N PHE A 182 10.68 -15.40 1.13
CA PHE A 182 11.78 -14.44 1.07
C PHE A 182 13.15 -15.12 1.17
N ALA A 183 13.33 -16.07 2.09
CA ALA A 183 14.56 -16.84 2.21
C ALA A 183 14.89 -17.62 0.93
N LEU A 184 13.89 -18.20 0.27
CA LEU A 184 14.05 -18.86 -1.02
C LEU A 184 14.48 -17.89 -2.12
N THR A 185 13.99 -16.65 -2.12
CA THR A 185 14.43 -15.63 -3.08
C THR A 185 15.87 -15.20 -2.86
N ILE A 186 16.33 -15.10 -1.60
CA ILE A 186 17.72 -14.76 -1.27
C ILE A 186 18.68 -15.85 -1.72
N ALA A 187 18.28 -17.13 -1.63
CA ALA A 187 19.11 -18.26 -2.02
C ALA A 187 19.38 -18.32 -3.55
N ARG A 188 18.62 -17.59 -4.37
CA ARG A 188 18.83 -17.52 -5.82
C ARG A 188 19.70 -16.33 -6.19
N ALA A 189 20.56 -16.43 -7.20
CA ALA A 189 21.33 -15.29 -7.67
C ALA A 189 20.41 -14.20 -8.28
N ASP A 190 20.65 -12.93 -7.97
CA ASP A 190 20.01 -11.80 -8.64
C ASP A 190 20.94 -11.33 -9.74
N THR A 191 20.59 -11.65 -10.98
CA THR A 191 21.39 -11.38 -12.17
C THR A 191 20.95 -10.17 -12.96
N LEU A 192 19.90 -9.46 -12.47
CA LEU A 192 19.34 -8.30 -13.17
C LEU A 192 20.33 -7.13 -13.16
N SER A 193 20.64 -6.63 -14.34
CA SER A 193 21.42 -5.40 -14.51
C SER A 193 20.59 -4.17 -14.17
N THR A 194 21.27 -3.10 -13.73
CA THR A 194 20.62 -1.81 -13.44
C THR A 194 20.00 -1.21 -14.70
N THR A 195 18.77 -0.72 -14.57
CA THR A 195 18.06 -0.04 -15.66
C THR A 195 18.08 1.47 -15.42
N PRO A 196 18.57 2.27 -16.39
CA PRO A 196 18.57 3.74 -16.27
C PRO A 196 17.16 4.29 -16.01
N TYR A 197 17.06 5.33 -15.20
CA TYR A 197 15.82 6.00 -14.76
C TYR A 197 14.87 5.13 -13.92
N VAL A 198 15.24 3.90 -13.59
CA VAL A 198 14.45 2.93 -12.80
C VAL A 198 15.17 2.65 -11.48
N ASP A 199 16.42 2.14 -11.59
CA ASP A 199 17.17 1.64 -10.45
C ASP A 199 18.21 2.67 -9.98
N GLN A 200 18.52 2.66 -8.68
CA GLN A 200 19.55 3.47 -8.03
C GLN A 200 19.41 5.00 -8.21
N ILE A 201 18.22 5.49 -8.59
CA ILE A 201 18.02 6.93 -8.84
C ILE A 201 18.05 7.78 -7.56
N LEU A 202 17.89 7.17 -6.38
CA LEU A 202 18.09 7.85 -5.09
C LEU A 202 19.50 8.46 -4.96
N TYR A 203 20.47 7.88 -5.63
CA TYR A 203 21.86 8.34 -5.64
C TYR A 203 22.25 8.99 -6.97
N SER A 204 21.97 8.34 -8.08
CA SER A 204 22.40 8.77 -9.42
C SER A 204 21.75 10.08 -9.86
N SER A 205 20.57 10.44 -9.33
CA SER A 205 19.92 11.73 -9.62
C SER A 205 20.74 12.93 -9.14
N PHE A 206 21.51 12.81 -8.05
CA PHE A 206 22.41 13.88 -7.60
C PHE A 206 23.59 14.09 -8.51
N ASN A 207 24.03 13.05 -9.24
CA ASN A 207 25.10 13.17 -10.25
C ASN A 207 24.61 13.93 -11.50
N VAL A 208 23.30 13.97 -11.74
CA VAL A 208 22.71 14.75 -12.83
C VAL A 208 22.59 16.23 -12.45
N HIS A 209 21.88 16.50 -11.34
CA HIS A 209 21.72 17.87 -10.82
C HIS A 209 21.17 17.83 -9.39
N LEU A 210 21.57 18.79 -8.54
CA LEU A 210 21.09 18.88 -7.16
C LEU A 210 19.54 18.93 -7.08
N ALA A 211 18.89 19.70 -7.97
CA ALA A 211 17.43 19.77 -8.01
C ALA A 211 16.77 18.44 -8.41
N ALA A 212 17.42 17.63 -9.26
CA ALA A 212 16.96 16.29 -9.62
C ALA A 212 17.00 15.35 -8.41
N GLY A 213 18.12 15.36 -7.67
CA GLY A 213 18.26 14.60 -6.42
C GLY A 213 17.26 15.02 -5.36
N ALA A 214 17.08 16.34 -5.16
CA ALA A 214 16.07 16.87 -4.24
C ALA A 214 14.64 16.45 -4.64
N ALA A 215 14.30 16.47 -5.93
CA ALA A 215 13.00 16.04 -6.42
C ALA A 215 12.75 14.56 -6.11
N VAL A 216 13.74 13.69 -6.34
CA VAL A 216 13.65 12.24 -6.05
C VAL A 216 13.46 11.99 -4.55
N LEU A 217 14.24 12.64 -3.69
CA LEU A 217 14.12 12.48 -2.24
C LEU A 217 12.77 13.01 -1.72
N CYS A 218 12.39 14.23 -2.10
CA CYS A 218 11.10 14.81 -1.67
C CYS A 218 9.93 13.98 -2.16
N GLY A 219 9.96 13.50 -3.41
CA GLY A 219 8.94 12.62 -3.96
C GLY A 219 8.83 11.30 -3.19
N SER A 220 9.97 10.70 -2.82
CA SER A 220 9.99 9.48 -2.00
C SER A 220 9.42 9.71 -0.59
N VAL A 221 9.73 10.84 0.04
CA VAL A 221 9.15 11.22 1.35
C VAL A 221 7.64 11.42 1.26
N LEU A 222 7.13 12.01 0.17
CA LEU A 222 5.69 12.20 -0.02
C LEU A 222 4.89 10.90 0.03
N LEU A 223 5.49 9.75 -0.33
CA LEU A 223 4.81 8.45 -0.27
C LEU A 223 4.46 8.01 1.15
N ILE A 224 5.20 8.51 2.13
CA ILE A 224 5.03 8.12 3.55
C ILE A 224 4.06 9.08 4.25
N VAL A 225 3.88 10.29 3.74
CA VAL A 225 3.05 11.33 4.34
C VAL A 225 1.63 10.87 4.70
N PRO A 226 0.87 10.13 3.84
CA PRO A 226 -0.47 9.66 4.21
C PRO A 226 -0.47 8.70 5.40
N ALA A 227 0.57 7.87 5.55
CA ALA A 227 0.72 7.00 6.71
C ALA A 227 0.92 7.82 7.99
N ILE A 228 1.84 8.80 7.96
CA ILE A 228 2.13 9.65 9.11
C ILE A 228 0.88 10.43 9.55
N ILE A 229 0.21 11.06 8.61
CA ILE A 229 -1.02 11.82 8.89
C ILE A 229 -2.11 10.89 9.45
N GLY A 230 -2.30 9.70 8.84
CA GLY A 230 -3.27 8.73 9.31
C GLY A 230 -2.99 8.24 10.72
N LEU A 231 -1.72 8.03 11.08
CA LEU A 231 -1.30 7.64 12.44
C LEU A 231 -1.69 8.67 13.51
N TRP A 232 -1.60 9.95 13.17
CA TRP A 232 -1.93 11.05 14.11
C TRP A 232 -3.43 11.28 14.21
N LEU A 233 -4.15 11.16 13.10
CA LEU A 233 -5.52 11.62 12.99
C LEU A 233 -6.58 10.51 13.14
N ASP A 234 -6.16 9.23 13.01
CA ASP A 234 -7.03 8.07 13.14
C ASP A 234 -6.35 6.93 13.92
N PRO A 235 -6.16 7.11 15.23
CA PRO A 235 -5.51 6.11 16.09
C PRO A 235 -6.24 4.75 16.11
N ALA A 236 -7.56 4.74 15.89
CA ALA A 236 -8.37 3.52 15.86
C ALA A 236 -7.97 2.57 14.71
N ASN A 237 -7.49 3.12 13.61
CA ASN A 237 -7.04 2.35 12.44
C ASN A 237 -5.51 2.34 12.27
N ARG A 238 -4.77 2.66 13.34
CA ARG A 238 -3.30 2.81 13.34
C ARG A 238 -2.58 1.68 12.61
N ARG A 239 -2.98 0.43 12.82
CA ARG A 239 -2.35 -0.75 12.18
C ARG A 239 -2.37 -0.69 10.65
N ILE A 240 -3.44 -0.15 10.06
CA ILE A 240 -3.60 -0.06 8.60
C ILE A 240 -2.61 0.97 8.04
N TYR A 241 -2.48 2.11 8.71
CA TYR A 241 -1.53 3.16 8.31
C TYR A 241 -0.08 2.74 8.51
N VAL A 242 0.23 1.99 9.59
CA VAL A 242 1.58 1.45 9.81
C VAL A 242 1.94 0.46 8.71
N VAL A 243 1.05 -0.47 8.35
CA VAL A 243 1.30 -1.42 7.26
C VAL A 243 1.46 -0.69 5.92
N PHE A 244 0.60 0.30 5.62
CA PHE A 244 0.73 1.11 4.42
C PHE A 244 2.09 1.84 4.37
N GLY A 245 2.49 2.49 5.46
CA GLY A 245 3.79 3.16 5.55
C GLY A 245 4.96 2.19 5.40
N THR A 246 4.89 1.02 6.05
CA THR A 246 5.92 -0.03 5.96
C THR A 246 6.11 -0.50 4.52
N VAL A 247 5.04 -0.73 3.78
CA VAL A 247 5.09 -1.14 2.37
C VAL A 247 5.93 -0.16 1.55
N TRP A 248 5.65 1.12 1.65
CA TRP A 248 6.35 2.13 0.83
C TRP A 248 7.76 2.44 1.35
N VAL A 249 7.98 2.43 2.67
CA VAL A 249 9.33 2.55 3.24
C VAL A 249 10.22 1.39 2.78
N VAL A 250 9.73 0.15 2.86
CA VAL A 250 10.53 -1.02 2.45
C VAL A 250 10.82 -1.01 0.96
N THR A 251 9.89 -0.55 0.13
CA THR A 251 10.13 -0.41 -1.32
C THR A 251 11.21 0.64 -1.60
N ILE A 252 11.21 1.78 -0.89
CA ILE A 252 12.25 2.81 -0.99
C ILE A 252 13.60 2.25 -0.50
N VAL A 253 13.61 1.54 0.63
CA VAL A 253 14.83 0.92 1.18
C VAL A 253 15.38 -0.15 0.22
N ALA A 254 14.52 -0.98 -0.36
CA ALA A 254 14.95 -1.96 -1.37
C ALA A 254 15.62 -1.27 -2.57
N ALA A 255 15.04 -0.18 -3.07
CA ALA A 255 15.63 0.62 -4.15
C ALA A 255 16.96 1.30 -3.75
N ALA A 256 17.13 1.60 -2.47
CA ALA A 256 18.39 2.15 -1.96
C ALA A 256 19.49 1.10 -1.77
N LEU A 257 19.13 -0.15 -1.47
CA LEU A 257 20.08 -1.22 -1.16
C LEU A 257 20.45 -2.09 -2.36
N GLY A 258 19.64 -2.07 -3.44
CA GLY A 258 19.85 -2.96 -4.59
C GLY A 258 19.32 -2.40 -5.90
N ASN A 259 19.33 -3.26 -6.91
CA ASN A 259 18.81 -2.93 -8.25
C ASN A 259 17.29 -3.15 -8.29
N TYR A 260 16.57 -2.34 -7.51
CA TYR A 260 15.10 -2.36 -7.46
C TYR A 260 14.55 -1.01 -7.92
N PRO A 261 13.39 -1.02 -8.60
CA PRO A 261 12.76 0.21 -9.06
C PRO A 261 12.49 1.17 -7.90
N THR A 262 12.96 2.40 -8.04
CA THR A 262 12.61 3.45 -7.08
C THR A 262 11.15 3.81 -7.29
N PRO A 263 10.28 3.65 -6.25
CA PRO A 263 8.84 3.74 -6.44
C PRO A 263 8.41 5.14 -6.86
N ILE A 264 7.58 5.24 -7.91
CA ILE A 264 6.85 6.42 -8.37
C ILE A 264 7.74 7.53 -8.97
N VAL A 265 8.85 7.88 -8.31
CA VAL A 265 9.72 9.00 -8.74
C VAL A 265 10.64 8.64 -9.91
N GLY A 266 10.87 7.35 -10.17
CA GLY A 266 11.55 6.85 -11.36
C GLY A 266 10.58 6.46 -12.47
N TYR A 267 11.11 5.92 -13.58
CA TYR A 267 10.28 5.32 -14.61
C TYR A 267 9.67 4.00 -14.11
N GLY A 268 8.35 3.95 -14.06
CA GLY A 268 7.65 2.73 -13.66
C GLY A 268 6.18 2.94 -13.30
N GLY A 269 5.28 2.82 -14.27
CA GLY A 269 3.83 2.99 -14.08
C GLY A 269 3.21 2.03 -13.07
N SER A 270 3.79 0.84 -12.87
CA SER A 270 3.26 -0.17 -11.94
C SER A 270 3.21 0.32 -10.49
N ALA A 271 4.27 1.01 -10.02
CA ALA A 271 4.29 1.58 -8.68
C ALA A 271 3.25 2.67 -8.48
N ILE A 272 3.02 3.51 -9.50
CA ILE A 272 2.01 4.59 -9.47
C ILE A 272 0.61 4.00 -9.31
N ILE A 273 0.27 2.97 -10.09
CA ILE A 273 -1.03 2.29 -10.02
C ILE A 273 -1.15 1.55 -8.68
N GLY A 274 -0.11 0.85 -8.23
CA GLY A 274 -0.10 0.13 -6.96
C GLY A 274 -0.29 1.04 -5.76
N TYR A 275 0.32 2.22 -5.77
CA TYR A 275 0.11 3.24 -4.75
C TYR A 275 -1.35 3.72 -4.75
N ALA A 276 -1.89 4.08 -5.91
CA ALA A 276 -3.28 4.51 -6.05
C ALA A 276 -4.26 3.44 -5.52
N LEU A 277 -4.05 2.17 -5.86
CA LEU A 277 -4.88 1.06 -5.37
C LEU A 277 -4.73 0.83 -3.86
N SER A 278 -3.52 0.94 -3.31
CA SER A 278 -3.30 0.78 -1.87
C SER A 278 -3.97 1.88 -1.05
N MET A 279 -4.08 3.11 -1.60
CA MET A 279 -4.82 4.20 -0.96
C MET A 279 -6.32 3.95 -0.88
N LEU A 280 -6.92 3.19 -1.82
CA LEU A 280 -8.34 2.80 -1.77
C LEU A 280 -8.69 2.00 -0.52
N VAL A 281 -7.73 1.28 -0.02
CA VAL A 281 -7.90 0.39 1.13
C VAL A 281 -7.75 1.15 2.45
N LEU A 282 -7.22 2.37 2.44
CA LEU A 282 -7.11 3.20 3.65
C LEU A 282 -8.51 3.54 4.21
N PRO A 283 -8.65 3.66 5.54
CA PRO A 283 -9.92 4.00 6.17
C PRO A 283 -10.42 5.37 5.73
N THR A 284 -11.73 5.46 5.45
CA THR A 284 -12.42 6.75 5.28
C THR A 284 -13.16 7.10 6.56
N ARG A 285 -13.05 8.34 7.05
CA ARG A 285 -13.73 8.80 8.30
C ARG A 285 -15.25 8.60 8.30
N ALA A 286 -15.88 8.58 7.13
CA ALA A 286 -17.32 8.30 7.03
C ALA A 286 -17.70 6.91 7.57
N GLY A 287 -16.81 5.92 7.50
CA GLY A 287 -17.04 4.59 8.06
C GLY A 287 -16.82 4.49 9.58
N ALA A 288 -15.97 5.35 10.15
CA ALA A 288 -15.75 5.42 11.60
C ALA A 288 -16.99 5.98 12.32
N ASN A 289 -17.55 7.10 11.82
CA ASN A 289 -18.74 7.70 12.39
C ASN A 289 -20.01 6.84 12.27
N ALA A 290 -20.08 5.95 11.26
CA ALA A 290 -21.20 5.00 11.13
C ALA A 290 -21.10 3.85 12.15
N ARG A 291 -19.89 3.43 12.54
CA ARG A 291 -19.69 2.40 13.57
C ARG A 291 -19.98 2.93 14.98
N ASP A 292 -19.60 4.18 15.28
CA ASP A 292 -19.92 4.80 16.56
C ASP A 292 -21.43 4.99 16.72
N ARG A 293 -22.16 5.30 15.65
CA ARG A 293 -23.63 5.43 15.69
C ARG A 293 -24.35 4.09 15.87
N THR A 294 -23.86 3.02 15.24
CA THR A 294 -24.44 1.67 15.43
C THR A 294 -24.10 1.10 16.80
N GLY A 295 -22.90 1.33 17.33
CA GLY A 295 -22.54 0.94 18.70
C GLY A 295 -23.36 1.67 19.75
N ALA A 296 -23.64 2.96 19.55
CA ALA A 296 -24.49 3.76 20.46
C ALA A 296 -25.97 3.35 20.40
N CYS A 297 -26.46 2.84 19.27
CA CYS A 297 -27.81 2.31 19.16
C CYS A 297 -27.99 0.93 19.83
N ASP A 298 -26.96 0.06 19.76
CA ASP A 298 -27.01 -1.25 20.42
C ASP A 298 -26.93 -1.14 21.95
N GLU A 299 -26.28 -0.08 22.48
CA GLU A 299 -26.20 0.16 23.94
C GLU A 299 -27.45 0.82 24.48
N ALA A 300 -28.22 1.52 23.64
CA ALA A 300 -29.49 2.15 24.02
C ALA A 300 -30.69 1.17 24.04
N ASP A 301 -30.57 0.01 23.39
CA ASP A 301 -31.65 -0.98 23.25
C ASP A 301 -31.47 -2.22 24.16
N SER A 302 -30.53 -2.15 25.12
CA SER A 302 -30.45 -3.15 26.18
C SER A 302 -31.53 -2.85 27.22
N PRO A 303 -32.51 -3.74 27.46
CA PRO A 303 -33.52 -3.53 28.48
C PRO A 303 -32.83 -3.45 29.83
N ARG A 304 -33.00 -2.30 30.53
CA ARG A 304 -32.66 -2.17 31.94
C ARG A 304 -33.48 -3.19 32.71
N LEU A 305 -32.87 -4.29 33.06
CA LEU A 305 -33.38 -5.20 34.09
C LEU A 305 -33.39 -4.43 35.40
N ASP A 306 -34.56 -3.93 35.77
CA ASP A 306 -34.87 -3.36 37.08
C ASP A 306 -34.53 -4.40 38.17
N ARG A 307 -33.40 -4.20 38.83
CA ARG A 307 -33.11 -4.86 40.11
C ARG A 307 -33.87 -4.14 41.22
N HIS A 308 -35.15 -4.35 41.30
CA HIS A 308 -35.94 -4.15 42.53
C HIS A 308 -36.44 -5.52 42.98
N LEU A 309 -35.63 -6.20 43.74
CA LEU A 309 -36.06 -7.21 44.67
C LEU A 309 -35.40 -6.88 46.01
N CYS A 310 -36.08 -5.96 46.75
CA CYS A 310 -35.89 -5.85 48.16
C CYS A 310 -36.35 -7.16 48.80
N VAL A 311 -35.42 -7.82 49.47
CA VAL A 311 -35.72 -8.84 50.46
C VAL A 311 -36.31 -8.16 51.67
N SER A 312 -37.61 -8.36 51.88
CA SER A 312 -38.27 -8.23 53.19
C SER A 312 -38.70 -9.64 53.60
N LEU A 313 -38.12 -10.15 54.70
CA LEU A 313 -38.72 -11.15 55.64
C LEU A 313 -37.76 -11.27 56.82
N ALA A 314 -38.26 -10.78 57.92
CA ALA A 314 -38.59 -11.38 59.21
C ALA A 314 -37.51 -12.29 59.82
#